data_0519188fcb0f4f858ffb738e7351a6fc
#
_entry.id   0519188fcb0f4f858ffb738e7351a6fc
#
_cell.length_a   1.000
_cell.length_b   1.000
_cell.length_c   1.000
_cell.angle_alpha   90.00
_cell.angle_beta   90.00
_cell.angle_gamma   90.00
#
_symmetry.space_group_name_H-M   'P 1'
#
loop_
_entity.id
_entity.type
_entity.pdbx_description
1 polymer ?
#
loop_
_entity_poly.entity_id
_entity_poly.type
_entity_poly.pdbx_seq_one_letter_code
_entity_poly.pdbx_strand_id
1 'polypeptide(L)'
;MNIRVRQWFEGKKIATSYPGILSRYLKEQGVRAEIHVITGSVEVSPGIGLADAIFDIVSSGSTLVSNRLKEVEVVMKSEALLIGNKNMSEEKKEILDELLFRMNAVKTAEDKKYVLMNAPKDRLDEIIAVLPGMKSPTVMPLAQELVLRTYSAG
;
A
#
# COMPACT_ATOMS: atom_id res chain seq x y z
N MET A 1 5.69 -13.19 -19.35
CA MET A 1 4.97 -12.14 -20.12
C MET A 1 4.04 -12.76 -21.15
N ASN A 2 2.81 -12.28 -21.27
CA ASN A 2 1.85 -12.74 -22.27
C ASN A 2 2.34 -12.35 -23.70
N ILE A 3 2.14 -13.20 -24.70
CA ILE A 3 2.55 -12.94 -26.10
C ILE A 3 2.00 -11.62 -26.64
N ARG A 4 0.74 -11.28 -26.32
CA ARG A 4 0.11 -10.02 -26.74
C ARG A 4 0.78 -8.78 -26.12
N VAL A 5 1.17 -8.88 -24.86
CA VAL A 5 1.86 -7.81 -24.14
C VAL A 5 3.26 -7.61 -24.72
N ARG A 6 3.98 -8.70 -25.01
CA ARG A 6 5.29 -8.67 -25.64
C ARG A 6 5.25 -7.96 -27.00
N GLN A 7 4.32 -8.34 -27.87
CA GLN A 7 4.15 -7.73 -29.21
C GLN A 7 3.82 -6.24 -29.11
N TRP A 8 3.06 -5.84 -28.09
CA TRP A 8 2.69 -4.43 -27.91
C TRP A 8 3.90 -3.56 -27.54
N PHE A 9 4.84 -4.10 -26.76
CA PHE A 9 6.02 -3.33 -26.34
C PHE A 9 7.12 -3.21 -27.43
N GLU A 10 7.07 -4.01 -28.48
CA GLU A 10 8.08 -3.92 -29.56
C GLU A 10 8.07 -2.54 -30.21
N GLY A 11 9.22 -1.88 -30.21
CA GLY A 11 9.41 -0.53 -30.75
C GLY A 11 8.79 0.62 -29.95
N LYS A 12 8.24 0.34 -28.76
CA LYS A 12 7.62 1.36 -27.89
C LYS A 12 8.64 2.12 -27.07
N LYS A 13 8.26 3.32 -26.66
CA LYS A 13 9.02 4.18 -25.74
C LYS A 13 8.58 3.91 -24.31
N ILE A 14 9.50 3.51 -23.45
CA ILE A 14 9.22 3.19 -22.04
C ILE A 14 10.05 4.13 -21.16
N ALA A 15 9.36 4.96 -20.38
CA ALA A 15 10.00 5.86 -19.42
C ALA A 15 10.28 5.15 -18.10
N THR A 16 11.44 5.39 -17.49
CA THR A 16 11.83 4.76 -16.22
C THR A 16 12.95 5.50 -15.50
N SER A 17 12.95 5.40 -14.17
CA SER A 17 14.11 5.71 -13.32
C SER A 17 15.04 4.51 -13.10
N TYR A 18 14.69 3.32 -13.63
CA TYR A 18 15.41 2.05 -13.42
C TYR A 18 15.85 1.39 -14.74
N PRO A 19 16.65 2.10 -15.58
CA PRO A 19 16.96 1.63 -16.94
C PRO A 19 17.70 0.29 -16.97
N GLY A 20 18.57 0.01 -15.99
CA GLY A 20 19.32 -1.24 -15.93
C GLY A 20 18.44 -2.48 -15.68
N ILE A 21 17.42 -2.35 -14.84
CA ILE A 21 16.48 -3.43 -14.58
C ILE A 21 15.61 -3.67 -15.82
N LEU A 22 15.04 -2.60 -16.37
CA LEU A 22 14.20 -2.68 -17.55
C LEU A 22 14.95 -3.27 -18.75
N SER A 23 16.18 -2.82 -19.04
CA SER A 23 17.00 -3.30 -20.13
C SER A 23 17.25 -4.81 -20.05
N ARG A 24 17.59 -5.31 -18.85
CA ARG A 24 17.78 -6.75 -18.61
C ARG A 24 16.49 -7.54 -18.87
N TYR A 25 15.39 -7.06 -18.31
CA TYR A 25 14.09 -7.70 -18.48
C TYR A 25 13.68 -7.78 -19.97
N LEU A 26 13.76 -6.67 -20.72
CA LEU A 26 13.43 -6.63 -22.14
C LEU A 26 14.29 -7.59 -22.95
N LYS A 27 15.61 -7.65 -22.64
CA LYS A 27 16.54 -8.60 -23.28
C LYS A 27 16.14 -10.05 -23.02
N GLU A 28 15.83 -10.41 -21.78
CA GLU A 28 15.37 -11.76 -21.42
C GLU A 28 14.06 -12.13 -22.10
N GLN A 29 13.19 -11.15 -22.31
CA GLN A 29 11.93 -11.36 -23.02
C GLN A 29 12.07 -11.32 -24.55
N GLY A 30 13.23 -10.96 -25.10
CA GLY A 30 13.45 -10.81 -26.54
C GLY A 30 12.65 -9.66 -27.14
N VAL A 31 12.42 -8.58 -26.40
CA VAL A 31 11.68 -7.38 -26.82
C VAL A 31 12.65 -6.22 -27.02
N ARG A 32 12.50 -5.50 -28.12
CA ARG A 32 13.23 -4.26 -28.40
C ARG A 32 12.33 -3.08 -28.18
N ALA A 33 12.63 -2.28 -27.17
CA ALA A 33 11.93 -1.03 -26.86
C ALA A 33 12.94 0.09 -26.62
N GLU A 34 12.51 1.33 -26.82
CA GLU A 34 13.30 2.51 -26.54
C GLU A 34 13.16 2.90 -25.07
N ILE A 35 14.27 2.96 -24.33
CA ILE A 35 14.28 3.29 -22.91
C ILE A 35 14.56 4.76 -22.73
N HIS A 36 13.58 5.50 -22.18
CA HIS A 36 13.71 6.90 -21.81
C HIS A 36 13.98 7.03 -20.33
N VAL A 37 15.18 7.46 -19.97
CA VAL A 37 15.56 7.66 -18.57
C VAL A 37 15.01 8.97 -18.08
N ILE A 38 14.14 8.92 -17.06
CA ILE A 38 13.53 10.09 -16.42
C ILE A 38 13.74 9.97 -14.91
N THR A 39 14.13 11.08 -14.29
CA THR A 39 14.32 11.15 -12.84
C THR A 39 13.13 11.88 -12.20
N GLY A 40 12.27 11.13 -11.53
CA GLY A 40 11.04 11.64 -10.90
C GLY A 40 9.88 11.85 -11.88
N SER A 41 8.66 11.81 -11.38
CA SER A 41 7.40 12.01 -12.11
C SER A 41 7.27 11.18 -13.40
N VAL A 42 7.77 9.96 -13.38
CA VAL A 42 7.76 9.03 -14.52
C VAL A 42 6.33 8.76 -15.00
N GLU A 43 5.38 8.71 -14.07
CA GLU A 43 3.96 8.47 -14.30
C GLU A 43 3.26 9.51 -15.17
N VAL A 44 3.81 10.71 -15.27
CA VAL A 44 3.25 11.79 -16.11
C VAL A 44 3.60 11.61 -17.59
N SER A 45 4.69 10.89 -17.87
CA SER A 45 5.27 10.77 -19.22
C SER A 45 4.30 10.32 -20.30
N PRO A 46 3.41 9.31 -20.09
CA PRO A 46 2.45 8.93 -21.11
C PRO A 46 1.39 10.00 -21.36
N GLY A 47 0.94 10.69 -20.30
CA GLY A 47 -0.08 11.73 -20.40
C GLY A 47 0.33 12.92 -21.25
N ILE A 48 1.63 13.22 -21.31
CA ILE A 48 2.20 14.33 -22.11
C ILE A 48 2.85 13.85 -23.42
N GLY A 49 2.73 12.57 -23.76
CA GLY A 49 3.20 12.02 -25.03
C GLY A 49 4.71 11.77 -25.09
N LEU A 50 5.43 11.75 -23.97
CA LEU A 50 6.87 11.46 -23.94
C LEU A 50 7.17 9.95 -24.02
N ALA A 51 6.27 9.11 -23.57
CA ALA A 51 6.42 7.67 -23.59
C ALA A 51 5.08 6.97 -23.83
N ASP A 52 5.13 5.74 -24.34
CA ASP A 52 3.95 4.88 -24.53
C ASP A 52 3.60 4.11 -23.25
N ALA A 53 4.61 3.83 -22.42
CA ALA A 53 4.49 3.10 -21.16
C ALA A 53 5.53 3.59 -20.15
N ILE A 54 5.37 3.15 -18.91
CA ILE A 54 6.35 3.38 -17.84
C ILE A 54 6.79 2.06 -17.22
N PHE A 55 8.00 2.06 -16.66
CA PHE A 55 8.47 1.03 -15.76
C PHE A 55 8.90 1.69 -14.45
N ASP A 56 8.15 1.44 -13.38
CA ASP A 56 8.37 2.08 -12.08
C ASP A 56 7.94 1.18 -10.93
N ILE A 57 8.24 1.61 -9.71
CA ILE A 57 7.82 0.94 -8.47
C ILE A 57 6.35 1.31 -8.18
N VAL A 58 5.54 0.27 -7.97
CA VAL A 58 4.13 0.43 -7.60
C VAL A 58 3.91 -0.11 -6.20
N SER A 59 3.40 0.72 -5.30
CA SER A 59 3.00 0.32 -3.95
C SER A 59 1.48 0.10 -3.89
N SER A 60 0.69 1.13 -3.61
CA SER A 60 -0.77 1.05 -3.52
C SER A 60 -1.49 1.13 -4.87
N GLY A 61 -0.81 1.57 -5.91
CA GLY A 61 -1.39 1.83 -7.23
C GLY A 61 -2.18 3.14 -7.35
N SER A 62 -2.32 3.93 -6.28
CA SER A 62 -3.06 5.20 -6.30
C SER A 62 -2.53 6.19 -7.35
N THR A 63 -1.21 6.30 -7.48
CA THR A 63 -0.55 7.14 -8.47
C THR A 63 -0.87 6.70 -9.90
N LEU A 64 -0.98 5.38 -10.15
CA LEU A 64 -1.38 4.87 -11.46
C LEU A 64 -2.81 5.31 -11.82
N VAL A 65 -3.74 5.13 -10.89
CA VAL A 65 -5.15 5.52 -11.09
C VAL A 65 -5.28 7.02 -11.34
N SER A 66 -4.57 7.85 -10.56
CA SER A 66 -4.58 9.32 -10.73
C SER A 66 -4.06 9.76 -12.09
N ASN A 67 -3.13 9.03 -12.68
CA ASN A 67 -2.58 9.31 -14.01
C ASN A 67 -3.24 8.47 -15.13
N ARG A 68 -4.38 7.82 -14.87
CA ARG A 68 -5.11 6.96 -15.82
C ARG A 68 -4.27 5.83 -16.41
N LEU A 69 -3.31 5.34 -15.63
CA LEU A 69 -2.48 4.21 -15.95
C LEU A 69 -3.03 2.93 -15.33
N LYS A 70 -2.68 1.79 -15.91
CA LYS A 70 -2.98 0.48 -15.36
C LYS A 70 -1.73 -0.40 -15.35
N GLU A 71 -1.64 -1.28 -14.39
CA GLU A 71 -0.63 -2.33 -14.37
C GLU A 71 -0.86 -3.29 -15.54
N VAL A 72 0.20 -3.57 -16.28
CA VAL A 72 0.20 -4.48 -17.44
C VAL A 72 1.01 -5.73 -17.16
N GLU A 73 2.15 -5.57 -16.48
CA GLU A 73 3.09 -6.65 -16.19
C GLU A 73 3.88 -6.36 -14.92
N VAL A 74 4.04 -7.37 -14.07
CA VAL A 74 4.91 -7.32 -12.89
C VAL A 74 6.26 -7.92 -13.25
N VAL A 75 7.28 -7.08 -13.35
CA VAL A 75 8.65 -7.49 -13.70
C VAL A 75 9.35 -8.17 -12.53
N MET A 76 9.21 -7.61 -11.33
CA MET A 76 9.77 -8.16 -10.10
C MET A 76 9.00 -7.64 -8.88
N LYS A 77 9.08 -8.38 -7.79
CA LYS A 77 8.63 -7.90 -6.48
C LYS A 77 9.84 -7.44 -5.68
N SER A 78 9.70 -6.36 -4.93
CA SER A 78 10.73 -5.82 -4.04
C SER A 78 10.12 -5.46 -2.70
N GLU A 79 10.96 -5.47 -1.66
CA GLU A 79 10.58 -5.09 -0.31
C GLU A 79 11.52 -4.01 0.19
N ALA A 80 10.99 -3.06 0.95
CA ALA A 80 11.80 -2.08 1.66
C ALA A 80 12.43 -2.73 2.89
N LEU A 81 13.76 -2.65 3.02
CA LEU A 81 14.50 -3.17 4.14
C LEU A 81 15.19 -2.03 4.89
N LEU A 82 15.07 -2.03 6.21
CA LEU A 82 15.89 -1.18 7.05
C LEU A 82 17.25 -1.85 7.24
N ILE A 83 18.31 -1.14 6.87
CA ILE A 83 19.67 -1.61 7.03
C ILE A 83 20.40 -0.77 8.08
N GLY A 84 21.24 -1.41 8.90
CA GLY A 84 22.03 -0.76 9.93
C GLY A 84 23.46 -1.24 9.95
N ASN A 85 24.36 -0.48 10.60
CA ASN A 85 25.72 -0.88 10.81
C ASN A 85 25.77 -2.04 11.84
N LYS A 86 26.52 -3.11 11.53
CA LYS A 86 26.70 -4.26 12.44
C LYS A 86 27.37 -3.87 13.77
N ASN A 87 28.22 -2.85 13.74
CA ASN A 87 29.01 -2.39 14.89
C ASN A 87 28.41 -1.11 15.51
N MET A 88 27.09 -1.13 15.79
CA MET A 88 26.44 -0.04 16.52
C MET A 88 26.78 -0.08 18.01
N SER A 89 26.91 1.11 18.65
CA SER A 89 26.94 1.24 20.11
C SER A 89 25.59 0.80 20.73
N GLU A 90 25.61 0.40 22.01
CA GLU A 90 24.37 -0.01 22.69
C GLU A 90 23.31 1.11 22.70
N GLU A 91 23.71 2.35 22.96
CA GLU A 91 22.83 3.51 22.89
C GLU A 91 22.10 3.63 21.54
N LYS A 92 22.81 3.42 20.42
CA LYS A 92 22.21 3.44 19.08
C LYS A 92 21.30 2.24 18.81
N LYS A 93 21.60 1.10 19.42
CA LYS A 93 20.72 -0.07 19.33
C LYS A 93 19.41 0.17 20.05
N GLU A 94 19.43 0.76 21.25
CA GLU A 94 18.23 1.10 22.00
C GLU A 94 17.31 2.05 21.18
N ILE A 95 17.89 3.09 20.57
CA ILE A 95 17.15 4.00 19.70
C ILE A 95 16.57 3.25 18.47
N LEU A 96 17.33 2.35 17.86
CA LEU A 96 16.87 1.56 16.74
C LEU A 96 15.74 0.61 17.13
N ASP A 97 15.84 -0.03 18.27
CA ASP A 97 14.82 -0.95 18.78
C ASP A 97 13.50 -0.21 19.08
N GLU A 98 13.58 0.99 19.65
CA GLU A 98 12.40 1.85 19.83
C GLU A 98 11.78 2.26 18.48
N LEU A 99 12.60 2.63 17.51
CA LEU A 99 12.13 2.98 16.16
C LEU A 99 11.43 1.77 15.50
N LEU A 100 12.04 0.60 15.55
CA LEU A 100 11.49 -0.64 15.02
C LEU A 100 10.16 -1.01 15.70
N PHE A 101 10.09 -0.85 17.02
CA PHE A 101 8.85 -1.08 17.77
C PHE A 101 7.73 -0.18 17.27
N ARG A 102 8.00 1.13 17.11
CA ARG A 102 7.01 2.10 16.59
C ARG A 102 6.58 1.79 15.15
N MET A 103 7.53 1.47 14.26
CA MET A 103 7.23 1.09 12.88
C MET A 103 6.37 -0.17 12.81
N ASN A 104 6.70 -1.20 13.60
CA ASN A 104 5.92 -2.43 13.67
C ASN A 104 4.52 -2.20 14.26
N ALA A 105 4.39 -1.30 15.23
CA ALA A 105 3.08 -0.93 15.80
C ALA A 105 2.17 -0.30 14.74
N VAL A 106 2.69 0.64 13.95
CA VAL A 106 1.95 1.26 12.82
C VAL A 106 1.55 0.20 11.80
N LYS A 107 2.49 -0.62 11.35
CA LYS A 107 2.25 -1.70 10.37
C LYS A 107 1.19 -2.69 10.88
N THR A 108 1.25 -3.05 12.17
CA THR A 108 0.28 -3.96 12.79
C THR A 108 -1.11 -3.34 12.90
N ALA A 109 -1.20 -2.02 13.01
CA ALA A 109 -2.47 -1.29 13.12
C ALA A 109 -3.11 -0.96 11.77
N GLU A 110 -2.37 -1.04 10.66
CA GLU A 110 -2.81 -0.59 9.33
C GLU A 110 -4.13 -1.24 8.88
N ASP A 111 -4.28 -2.54 9.12
CA ASP A 111 -5.48 -3.29 8.75
C ASP A 111 -6.52 -3.38 9.88
N LYS A 112 -6.32 -2.67 10.99
CA LYS A 112 -7.20 -2.73 12.15
C LYS A 112 -8.06 -1.48 12.25
N LYS A 113 -9.31 -1.69 12.67
CA LYS A 113 -10.25 -0.61 12.95
C LYS A 113 -10.58 -0.61 14.43
N TYR A 114 -10.55 0.56 15.03
CA TYR A 114 -11.09 0.78 16.37
C TYR A 114 -12.56 1.15 16.24
N VAL A 115 -13.44 0.34 16.82
CA VAL A 115 -14.88 0.58 16.82
C VAL A 115 -15.30 0.98 18.23
N LEU A 116 -15.82 2.19 18.38
CA LEU A 116 -16.41 2.68 19.61
C LEU A 116 -17.89 2.95 19.35
N MET A 117 -18.75 2.36 20.18
CA MET A 117 -20.19 2.53 20.04
C MET A 117 -20.90 2.52 21.40
N ASN A 118 -22.06 3.15 21.45
CA ASN A 118 -23.01 2.93 22.52
C ASN A 118 -23.93 1.78 22.14
N ALA A 119 -24.06 0.80 23.01
CA ALA A 119 -24.85 -0.39 22.78
C ALA A 119 -25.92 -0.54 23.88
N PRO A 120 -27.15 -0.92 23.51
CA PRO A 120 -28.15 -1.33 24.50
C PRO A 120 -27.65 -2.58 25.26
N LYS A 121 -27.84 -2.60 26.57
CA LYS A 121 -27.32 -3.66 27.44
C LYS A 121 -27.91 -5.03 27.10
N ASP A 122 -29.16 -5.07 26.73
CA ASP A 122 -29.91 -6.27 26.33
C ASP A 122 -29.52 -6.82 24.96
N ARG A 123 -28.76 -6.07 24.14
CA ARG A 123 -28.29 -6.46 22.82
C ARG A 123 -26.78 -6.71 22.74
N LEU A 124 -26.11 -6.64 23.87
CA LEU A 124 -24.64 -6.70 23.91
C LEU A 124 -24.10 -8.02 23.32
N ASP A 125 -24.70 -9.14 23.66
CA ASP A 125 -24.28 -10.47 23.19
C ASP A 125 -24.44 -10.62 21.68
N GLU A 126 -25.52 -10.09 21.10
CA GLU A 126 -25.76 -10.08 19.67
C GLU A 126 -24.70 -9.24 18.94
N ILE A 127 -24.35 -8.08 19.50
CA ILE A 127 -23.33 -7.18 18.94
C ILE A 127 -21.95 -7.81 18.99
N ILE A 128 -21.59 -8.44 20.11
CA ILE A 128 -20.32 -9.13 20.29
C ILE A 128 -20.19 -10.29 19.29
N ALA A 129 -21.28 -11.01 19.00
CA ALA A 129 -21.27 -12.09 18.03
C ALA A 129 -21.00 -11.63 16.58
N VAL A 130 -21.45 -10.42 16.23
CA VAL A 130 -21.29 -9.85 14.88
C VAL A 130 -19.95 -9.10 14.71
N LEU A 131 -19.43 -8.53 15.79
CA LEU A 131 -18.16 -7.77 15.79
C LEU A 131 -17.07 -8.57 16.52
N PRO A 132 -16.43 -9.55 15.88
CA PRO A 132 -15.34 -10.30 16.48
C PRO A 132 -14.14 -9.39 16.71
N GLY A 133 -13.97 -8.90 17.93
CA GLY A 133 -12.74 -8.25 18.35
C GLY A 133 -11.58 -9.25 18.43
N MET A 134 -10.34 -8.76 18.50
CA MET A 134 -9.13 -9.62 18.56
C MET A 134 -9.12 -10.56 19.79
N LYS A 135 -9.78 -10.19 20.88
CA LYS A 135 -9.91 -11.02 22.10
C LYS A 135 -11.31 -10.92 22.68
N SER A 136 -11.63 -9.76 23.22
CA SER A 136 -12.95 -9.45 23.80
C SER A 136 -13.15 -7.93 23.77
N PRO A 137 -14.38 -7.44 23.63
CA PRO A 137 -14.64 -6.01 23.71
C PRO A 137 -14.43 -5.51 25.14
N THR A 138 -13.97 -4.25 25.26
CA THR A 138 -14.01 -3.54 26.53
C THR A 138 -15.40 -2.95 26.69
N VAL A 139 -16.12 -3.33 27.74
CA VAL A 139 -17.45 -2.80 28.04
C VAL A 139 -17.35 -1.89 29.24
N MET A 140 -17.78 -0.63 29.07
CA MET A 140 -17.85 0.33 30.15
C MET A 140 -19.30 0.74 30.39
N PRO A 141 -19.85 0.60 31.61
CA PRO A 141 -21.19 1.08 31.90
C PRO A 141 -21.21 2.63 31.85
N LEU A 142 -22.21 3.18 31.20
CA LEU A 142 -22.44 4.61 31.21
C LEU A 142 -23.03 5.05 32.58
N ALA A 143 -22.68 6.23 33.04
CA ALA A 143 -23.10 6.75 34.38
C ALA A 143 -24.61 6.99 34.50
N GLN A 144 -25.35 7.07 33.39
CA GLN A 144 -26.79 7.14 33.34
C GLN A 144 -27.33 6.08 32.40
N GLU A 145 -28.40 5.38 32.74
CA GLU A 145 -29.23 4.66 31.80
C GLU A 145 -29.86 5.69 30.87
N LEU A 146 -29.21 5.90 29.71
CA LEU A 146 -29.76 6.78 28.69
C LEU A 146 -30.92 6.06 28.03
N VAL A 147 -32.13 6.34 28.52
CA VAL A 147 -33.35 6.01 27.79
C VAL A 147 -33.30 6.88 26.53
N LEU A 148 -32.85 6.32 25.41
CA LEU A 148 -33.05 6.91 24.12
C LEU A 148 -34.56 7.00 23.87
N ARG A 149 -35.16 8.14 24.21
CA ARG A 149 -36.47 8.52 23.69
C ARG A 149 -36.26 8.79 22.21
N THR A 150 -36.64 7.85 21.35
CA THR A 150 -36.86 8.13 19.93
C THR A 150 -37.93 9.18 19.83
N TYR A 151 -37.57 10.39 19.50
CA TYR A 151 -38.51 11.38 18.99
C TYR A 151 -38.92 10.92 17.59
N SER A 152 -40.09 10.31 17.45
CA SER A 152 -40.78 10.24 16.20
C SER A 152 -41.27 11.66 15.88
N ALA A 153 -40.65 12.31 14.90
CA ALA A 153 -41.22 13.50 14.29
C ALA A 153 -42.46 13.08 13.50
N GLY A 154 -43.64 13.62 13.86
CA GLY A 154 -44.86 13.52 13.12
C GLY A 154 -44.82 14.33 11.83
#